data_74f1756323b5e7ca977549e04c539701
#
_entry.id   74f1756323b5e7ca977549e04c539701
#
_cell.length_a   1.000
_cell.length_b   1.000
_cell.length_c   1.000
_cell.angle_alpha   90.00
_cell.angle_beta   90.00
_cell.angle_gamma   90.00
#
_symmetry.space_group_name_H-M   'P 1'
#
loop_
_entity.id
_entity.type
_entity.pdbx_description
1 polymer ?
#
loop_
_entity_poly.entity_id
_entity_poly.type
_entity_poly.pdbx_seq_one_letter_code
_entity_poly.pdbx_strand_id
1 'polypeptide(L)'
;MGRYKFNKKLTFWYRTKGQKLAMPVADPATGEILFEDGHVLTADDCTLLDTVGVYEISVALDGGETIRIFTNKMCDMSHYVDFDPREQCGIKERVRYDVLQELLGQYKGEELIEQCRLHADELVPKHIIVDDIFASINYMNALAHGLVNKDDIDHLGNRRLRCVGELLQNQFRIGFSRMERVIRDRKSVGRKRVF
;
A
#
# COMPACT_ATOMS: atom_id res chain seq x y z
N MET A 1 -12.14 -12.29 -1.09
CA MET A 1 -11.47 -11.22 -0.33
C MET A 1 -10.84 -10.27 -1.31
N GLY A 2 -11.14 -8.96 -1.25
CA GLY A 2 -10.48 -7.97 -2.08
C GLY A 2 -9.00 -7.91 -1.70
N ARG A 3 -8.10 -7.96 -2.69
CA ARG A 3 -6.67 -7.78 -2.44
C ARG A 3 -6.45 -6.38 -1.85
N TYR A 4 -5.63 -6.29 -0.82
CA TYR A 4 -5.12 -5.01 -0.35
C TYR A 4 -4.45 -4.33 -1.54
N LYS A 5 -4.90 -3.14 -1.89
CA LYS A 5 -4.26 -2.34 -2.94
C LYS A 5 -3.45 -1.25 -2.27
N PHE A 6 -2.20 -1.12 -2.71
CA PHE A 6 -1.34 -0.01 -2.32
C PHE A 6 -2.08 1.33 -2.48
N ASN A 7 -2.14 2.10 -1.41
CA ASN A 7 -2.81 3.40 -1.43
C ASN A 7 -1.86 4.47 -1.97
N LYS A 8 -2.07 4.89 -3.21
CA LYS A 8 -1.28 5.93 -3.87
C LYS A 8 -1.21 7.25 -3.11
N LYS A 9 -2.20 7.54 -2.26
CA LYS A 9 -2.24 8.77 -1.45
C LYS A 9 -1.20 8.80 -0.35
N LEU A 10 -0.65 7.64 0.03
CA LEU A 10 0.43 7.52 1.01
C LEU A 10 1.82 7.71 0.39
N THR A 11 1.93 7.91 -0.92
CA THR A 11 3.19 8.17 -1.63
C THR A 11 3.63 9.62 -1.49
N PHE A 12 4.92 9.87 -1.64
CA PHE A 12 5.48 11.23 -1.73
C PHE A 12 4.96 11.96 -2.97
N TRP A 13 4.86 11.25 -4.09
CA TRP A 13 4.37 11.84 -5.33
C TRP A 13 3.03 12.58 -5.17
N TYR A 14 2.12 11.99 -4.41
CA TYR A 14 0.79 12.57 -4.21
C TYR A 14 0.78 13.75 -3.23
N ARG A 15 1.71 13.76 -2.26
CA ARG A 15 1.70 14.70 -1.14
C ARG A 15 2.71 15.83 -1.24
N THR A 16 3.84 15.61 -1.90
CA THR A 16 5.00 16.49 -1.79
C THR A 16 5.50 17.06 -3.11
N LYS A 17 4.87 16.69 -4.23
CA LYS A 17 5.19 17.24 -5.54
C LYS A 17 5.04 18.77 -5.53
N GLY A 18 6.13 19.48 -5.94
CA GLY A 18 6.19 20.95 -5.95
C GLY A 18 6.51 21.58 -4.59
N GLN A 19 6.68 20.79 -3.53
CA GLN A 19 7.07 21.28 -2.21
C GLN A 19 8.59 21.39 -2.09
N LYS A 20 9.04 22.28 -1.21
CA LYS A 20 10.46 22.53 -0.93
C LYS A 20 10.92 21.70 0.26
N LEU A 21 12.05 21.02 0.12
CA LEU A 21 12.69 20.30 1.24
C LEU A 21 13.21 21.27 2.28
N ALA A 22 12.99 20.96 3.55
CA ALA A 22 13.52 21.69 4.69
C ALA A 22 14.80 21.06 5.26
N MET A 23 15.10 19.81 4.86
CA MET A 23 16.28 19.07 5.28
C MET A 23 16.77 18.18 4.12
N PRO A 24 18.07 17.87 4.06
CA PRO A 24 18.59 16.96 3.05
C PRO A 24 17.99 15.56 3.24
N VAL A 25 17.81 14.87 2.13
CA VAL A 25 17.26 13.50 2.10
C VAL A 25 18.33 12.56 1.58
N ALA A 26 18.60 11.50 2.34
CA ALA A 26 19.56 10.46 1.97
C ALA A 26 18.87 9.16 1.58
N ASP A 27 19.56 8.38 0.76
CA ASP A 27 19.18 7.00 0.44
C ASP A 27 19.30 6.13 1.71
N PRO A 28 18.25 5.43 2.13
CA PRO A 28 18.28 4.60 3.32
C PRO A 28 19.24 3.39 3.22
N ALA A 29 19.61 2.97 2.01
CA ALA A 29 20.51 1.84 1.80
C ALA A 29 21.99 2.24 1.76
N THR A 30 22.32 3.33 1.05
CA THR A 30 23.71 3.76 0.83
C THR A 30 24.15 4.88 1.76
N GLY A 31 23.21 5.66 2.30
CA GLY A 31 23.46 6.87 3.06
C GLY A 31 23.90 8.08 2.22
N GLU A 32 23.93 7.96 0.89
CA GLU A 32 24.24 9.05 -0.01
C GLU A 32 23.11 10.09 -0.02
N ILE A 33 23.46 11.37 -0.07
CA ILE A 33 22.49 12.46 -0.15
C ILE A 33 21.88 12.47 -1.54
N LEU A 34 20.58 12.18 -1.64
CA LEU A 34 19.80 12.23 -2.89
C LEU A 34 19.43 13.67 -3.24
N PHE A 35 18.96 14.44 -2.27
CA PHE A 35 18.56 15.83 -2.44
C PHE A 35 19.01 16.67 -1.25
N GLU A 36 19.48 17.87 -1.52
CA GLU A 36 19.88 18.83 -0.51
C GLU A 36 18.68 19.63 0.03
N ASP A 37 18.89 20.36 1.11
CA ASP A 37 17.90 21.28 1.64
C ASP A 37 17.58 22.39 0.62
N GLY A 38 16.34 22.84 0.63
CA GLY A 38 15.87 23.85 -0.32
C GLY A 38 15.54 23.34 -1.73
N HIS A 39 15.78 22.05 -2.05
CA HIS A 39 15.40 21.46 -3.32
C HIS A 39 13.87 21.40 -3.46
N VAL A 40 13.33 21.78 -4.62
CA VAL A 40 11.92 21.69 -4.95
C VAL A 40 11.65 20.36 -5.63
N LEU A 41 10.85 19.52 -5.00
CA LEU A 41 10.58 18.17 -5.46
C LEU A 41 9.78 18.14 -6.76
N THR A 42 10.34 17.55 -7.79
CA THR A 42 9.65 17.24 -9.06
C THR A 42 8.85 15.94 -8.93
N ALA A 43 8.08 15.60 -9.97
CA ALA A 43 7.34 14.34 -10.03
C ALA A 43 8.29 13.12 -10.05
N ASP A 44 9.41 13.27 -10.75
CA ASP A 44 10.41 12.21 -10.91
C ASP A 44 11.19 12.00 -9.61
N ASP A 45 11.55 13.09 -8.90
CA ASP A 45 12.17 13.03 -7.59
C ASP A 45 11.29 12.30 -6.58
N CYS A 46 9.99 12.64 -6.53
CA CYS A 46 9.05 11.96 -5.66
C CYS A 46 8.92 10.47 -6.00
N THR A 47 8.96 10.12 -7.29
CA THR A 47 8.92 8.72 -7.72
C THR A 47 10.19 7.99 -7.32
N LEU A 48 11.34 8.63 -7.42
CA LEU A 48 12.62 8.08 -6.96
C LEU A 48 12.59 7.83 -5.45
N LEU A 49 12.18 8.80 -4.65
CA LEU A 49 12.05 8.65 -3.19
C LEU A 49 11.12 7.48 -2.80
N ASP A 50 10.00 7.36 -3.50
CA ASP A 50 9.06 6.25 -3.29
C ASP A 50 9.63 4.90 -3.75
N THR A 51 10.50 4.86 -4.75
CA THR A 51 11.14 3.64 -5.28
C THR A 51 12.22 3.15 -4.33
N VAL A 52 13.06 4.07 -3.87
CA VAL A 52 14.16 3.81 -2.91
C VAL A 52 13.63 3.48 -1.51
N GLY A 53 12.35 3.74 -1.23
CA GLY A 53 11.74 3.40 0.06
C GLY A 53 12.13 4.37 1.18
N VAL A 54 12.43 5.62 0.85
CA VAL A 54 12.57 6.67 1.86
C VAL A 54 11.32 6.72 2.72
N TYR A 55 11.50 6.72 4.03
CA TYR A 55 10.38 6.69 4.98
C TYR A 55 9.88 8.08 5.33
N GLU A 56 10.78 9.02 5.56
CA GLU A 56 10.48 10.35 6.09
C GLU A 56 11.18 11.44 5.29
N ILE A 57 10.48 12.52 5.02
CA ILE A 57 11.04 13.76 4.51
C ILE A 57 10.49 14.95 5.28
N SER A 58 11.27 16.03 5.37
CA SER A 58 10.85 17.29 5.97
C SER A 58 10.60 18.34 4.88
N VAL A 59 9.41 18.91 4.87
CA VAL A 59 8.96 19.89 3.89
C VAL A 59 8.78 21.25 4.56
N ALA A 60 9.26 22.30 3.92
CA ALA A 60 9.09 23.68 4.36
C ALA A 60 7.74 24.23 3.87
N LEU A 61 6.99 24.85 4.79
CA LEU A 61 5.76 25.58 4.49
C LEU A 61 6.02 27.06 4.27
N ASP A 62 5.12 27.73 3.58
CA ASP A 62 5.21 29.19 3.29
C ASP A 62 5.30 30.07 4.54
N GLY A 63 4.89 29.57 5.70
CA GLY A 63 5.00 30.25 7.00
C GLY A 63 6.32 30.10 7.75
N GLY A 64 7.32 29.42 7.18
CA GLY A 64 8.58 29.08 7.85
C GLY A 64 8.49 27.90 8.81
N GLU A 65 7.33 27.26 8.89
CA GLU A 65 7.13 26.01 9.61
C GLU A 65 7.62 24.81 8.78
N THR A 66 8.03 23.76 9.47
CA THR A 66 8.48 22.51 8.83
C THR A 66 7.56 21.38 9.23
N ILE A 67 7.10 20.64 8.25
CA ILE A 67 6.30 19.42 8.47
C ILE A 67 7.07 18.19 8.04
N ARG A 68 7.01 17.15 8.87
CA ARG A 68 7.52 15.82 8.53
C ARG A 68 6.43 14.99 7.85
N ILE A 69 6.77 14.41 6.72
CA ILE A 69 5.87 13.56 5.92
C ILE A 69 6.42 12.15 5.90
N PHE A 70 5.59 11.19 6.34
CA PHE A 70 5.91 9.78 6.41
C PHE A 70 5.21 8.98 5.31
N THR A 71 5.91 7.98 4.78
CA THR A 71 5.32 6.92 3.96
C THR A 71 5.11 5.66 4.80
N ASN A 72 4.58 4.61 4.19
CA ASN A 72 4.43 3.29 4.81
C ASN A 72 5.61 2.35 4.53
N LYS A 73 6.80 2.87 4.24
CA LYS A 73 8.04 2.13 3.98
C LYS A 73 7.95 1.05 2.89
N MET A 74 7.11 1.27 1.90
CA MET A 74 7.00 0.36 0.77
C MET A 74 7.92 0.83 -0.36
N CYS A 75 8.84 -0.05 -0.81
CA CYS A 75 9.79 0.23 -1.88
C CYS A 75 9.55 -0.68 -3.10
N ASP A 76 10.21 -0.36 -4.21
CA ASP A 76 10.25 -1.22 -5.38
C ASP A 76 11.42 -2.20 -5.26
N MET A 77 11.11 -3.49 -5.18
CA MET A 77 12.11 -4.54 -5.04
C MET A 77 13.12 -4.57 -6.20
N SER A 78 12.70 -4.20 -7.41
CA SER A 78 13.56 -4.19 -8.59
C SER A 78 14.75 -3.24 -8.47
N HIS A 79 14.70 -2.26 -7.56
CA HIS A 79 15.81 -1.34 -7.31
C HIS A 79 16.95 -1.98 -6.50
N TYR A 80 16.65 -3.04 -5.75
CA TYR A 80 17.59 -3.65 -4.79
C TYR A 80 18.12 -5.02 -5.22
N VAL A 81 17.54 -5.63 -6.24
CA VAL A 81 17.90 -6.97 -6.71
C VAL A 81 18.27 -6.97 -8.19
N ASP A 82 19.17 -7.86 -8.58
CA ASP A 82 19.65 -8.00 -9.96
C ASP A 82 18.77 -8.89 -10.84
N PHE A 83 17.65 -9.39 -10.30
CA PHE A 83 16.72 -10.28 -10.99
C PHE A 83 15.31 -9.66 -11.09
N ASP A 84 14.48 -10.16 -12.00
CA ASP A 84 13.08 -9.70 -12.11
C ASP A 84 12.22 -10.35 -11.00
N PRO A 85 11.72 -9.55 -10.01
CA PRO A 85 10.89 -10.07 -8.93
C PRO A 85 9.56 -10.66 -9.42
N ARG A 86 9.06 -10.23 -10.58
CA ARG A 86 7.79 -10.70 -11.14
C ARG A 86 7.91 -12.11 -11.69
N GLU A 87 9.00 -12.38 -12.39
CA GLU A 87 9.24 -13.68 -13.02
C GLU A 87 9.72 -14.70 -11.99
N GLN A 88 10.67 -14.31 -11.15
CA GLN A 88 11.32 -15.24 -10.25
C GLN A 88 10.60 -15.44 -8.92
N CYS A 89 10.07 -14.39 -8.32
CA CYS A 89 9.38 -14.47 -7.02
C CYS A 89 7.85 -14.39 -7.13
N GLY A 90 7.30 -14.00 -8.31
CA GLY A 90 5.87 -13.75 -8.50
C GLY A 90 5.37 -12.47 -7.82
N ILE A 91 6.27 -11.62 -7.33
CA ILE A 91 5.98 -10.36 -6.64
C ILE A 91 5.80 -9.27 -7.69
N LYS A 92 4.60 -8.67 -7.73
CA LYS A 92 4.22 -7.61 -8.69
C LYS A 92 3.97 -6.26 -8.03
N GLU A 93 3.95 -6.23 -6.72
CA GLU A 93 3.58 -5.09 -5.90
C GLU A 93 4.82 -4.57 -5.17
N ARG A 94 4.74 -3.37 -4.61
CA ARG A 94 5.78 -2.84 -3.74
C ARG A 94 5.90 -3.71 -2.49
N VAL A 95 7.12 -3.83 -1.97
CA VAL A 95 7.48 -4.65 -0.82
C VAL A 95 7.85 -3.79 0.38
N ARG A 96 7.74 -4.35 1.57
CA ARG A 96 8.22 -3.71 2.79
C ARG A 96 9.74 -3.62 2.79
N TYR A 97 10.23 -2.40 2.94
CA TYR A 97 11.68 -2.12 2.95
C TYR A 97 12.40 -2.85 4.09
N ASP A 98 11.85 -2.83 5.30
CA ASP A 98 12.47 -3.45 6.47
C ASP A 98 12.70 -4.97 6.26
N VAL A 99 11.68 -5.68 5.79
CA VAL A 99 11.75 -7.12 5.53
C VAL A 99 12.71 -7.42 4.37
N LEU A 100 12.69 -6.59 3.31
CA LEU A 100 13.60 -6.74 2.19
C LEU A 100 15.06 -6.58 2.63
N GLN A 101 15.36 -5.60 3.47
CA GLN A 101 16.73 -5.37 3.98
C GLN A 101 17.22 -6.54 4.86
N GLU A 102 16.37 -7.12 5.67
CA GLU A 102 16.70 -8.32 6.45
C GLU A 102 17.07 -9.50 5.55
N LEU A 103 16.31 -9.73 4.49
CA LEU A 103 16.59 -10.81 3.54
C LEU A 103 17.88 -10.56 2.74
N LEU A 104 18.10 -9.33 2.27
CA LEU A 104 19.32 -8.93 1.54
C LEU A 104 20.59 -9.04 2.40
N GLY A 105 20.46 -8.81 3.71
CA GLY A 105 21.57 -8.93 4.66
C GLY A 105 21.97 -10.38 4.95
N GLN A 106 21.02 -11.32 4.83
CA GLN A 106 21.23 -12.73 5.21
C GLN A 106 21.51 -13.63 4.01
N TYR A 107 20.87 -13.38 2.86
CA TYR A 107 20.88 -14.28 1.71
C TYR A 107 21.36 -13.59 0.44
N LYS A 108 21.92 -14.38 -0.51
CA LYS A 108 22.39 -13.89 -1.81
C LYS A 108 22.07 -14.89 -2.93
N GLY A 109 21.92 -14.38 -4.15
CA GLY A 109 21.74 -15.20 -5.35
C GLY A 109 20.45 -16.04 -5.32
N GLU A 110 20.54 -17.34 -5.59
CA GLU A 110 19.39 -18.24 -5.67
C GLU A 110 18.69 -18.45 -4.32
N GLU A 111 19.46 -18.47 -3.23
CA GLU A 111 18.88 -18.56 -1.88
C GLU A 111 17.98 -17.37 -1.55
N LEU A 112 18.38 -16.15 -1.96
CA LEU A 112 17.56 -14.96 -1.79
C LEU A 112 16.22 -15.09 -2.52
N ILE A 113 16.22 -15.63 -3.75
CA ILE A 113 14.99 -15.83 -4.53
C ILE A 113 14.04 -16.79 -3.81
N GLU A 114 14.58 -17.89 -3.27
CA GLU A 114 13.79 -18.87 -2.54
C GLU A 114 13.22 -18.28 -1.25
N GLN A 115 14.01 -17.52 -0.49
CA GLN A 115 13.56 -16.86 0.73
C GLN A 115 12.53 -15.77 0.43
N CYS A 116 12.68 -15.00 -0.64
CA CYS A 116 11.67 -14.04 -1.08
C CYS A 116 10.34 -14.70 -1.44
N ARG A 117 10.34 -15.92 -1.99
CA ARG A 117 9.11 -16.68 -2.24
C ARG A 117 8.47 -17.16 -0.94
N LEU A 118 9.27 -17.66 0.01
CA LEU A 118 8.77 -18.13 1.30
C LEU A 118 8.16 -16.98 2.12
N HIS A 119 8.82 -15.84 2.13
CA HIS A 119 8.39 -14.64 2.88
C HIS A 119 7.53 -13.66 2.05
N ALA A 120 6.96 -14.12 0.93
CA ALA A 120 6.15 -13.25 0.04
C ALA A 120 4.97 -12.58 0.74
N ASP A 121 4.33 -13.23 1.71
CA ASP A 121 3.20 -12.66 2.48
C ASP A 121 3.67 -11.61 3.52
N GLU A 122 4.92 -11.63 3.95
CA GLU A 122 5.52 -10.62 4.83
C GLU A 122 6.05 -9.44 4.02
N LEU A 123 6.66 -9.71 2.86
CA LEU A 123 7.10 -8.69 1.91
C LEU A 123 5.92 -7.87 1.37
N VAL A 124 4.82 -8.55 1.02
CA VAL A 124 3.59 -7.92 0.49
C VAL A 124 2.42 -8.23 1.41
N PRO A 125 2.28 -7.54 2.54
CA PRO A 125 1.20 -7.79 3.49
C PRO A 125 -0.16 -7.54 2.84
N LYS A 126 -1.09 -8.47 3.02
CA LYS A 126 -2.47 -8.39 2.51
C LYS A 126 -3.44 -7.79 3.54
N HIS A 127 -2.89 -7.23 4.61
CA HIS A 127 -3.62 -6.59 5.70
C HIS A 127 -3.02 -5.20 5.99
N ILE A 128 -3.73 -4.39 6.76
CA ILE A 128 -3.25 -3.08 7.20
C ILE A 128 -2.15 -3.28 8.24
N ILE A 129 -0.99 -2.68 8.00
CA ILE A 129 0.15 -2.68 8.92
C ILE A 129 0.19 -1.39 9.74
N VAL A 130 0.99 -1.36 10.79
CA VAL A 130 1.12 -0.20 11.68
C VAL A 130 1.64 1.04 10.93
N ASP A 131 2.56 0.85 10.00
CA ASP A 131 3.10 1.93 9.16
C ASP A 131 2.03 2.57 8.27
N ASP A 132 1.05 1.81 7.78
CA ASP A 132 -0.12 2.35 7.05
C ASP A 132 -0.97 3.27 7.94
N ILE A 133 -1.11 2.93 9.22
CA ILE A 133 -1.87 3.74 10.19
C ILE A 133 -1.14 5.06 10.42
N PHE A 134 0.17 5.03 10.70
CA PHE A 134 0.97 6.24 10.88
C PHE A 134 0.98 7.13 9.64
N ALA A 135 1.20 6.54 8.46
CA ALA A 135 1.16 7.27 7.20
C ALA A 135 -0.23 7.89 6.93
N SER A 136 -1.31 7.21 7.32
CA SER A 136 -2.67 7.72 7.17
C SER A 136 -2.96 8.90 8.10
N ILE A 137 -2.51 8.83 9.36
CA ILE A 137 -2.62 9.94 10.31
C ILE A 137 -1.79 11.14 9.81
N ASN A 138 -0.59 10.87 9.33
CA ASN A 138 0.27 11.92 8.76
C ASN A 138 -0.36 12.56 7.51
N TYR A 139 -1.07 11.78 6.67
CA TYR A 139 -1.86 12.31 5.56
C TYR A 139 -2.97 13.27 6.01
N MET A 140 -3.64 12.98 7.12
CA MET A 140 -4.64 13.88 7.70
C MET A 140 -4.00 15.20 8.18
N ASN A 141 -2.81 15.13 8.78
CA ASN A 141 -2.06 16.33 9.16
C ASN A 141 -1.66 17.15 7.93
N ALA A 142 -1.20 16.51 6.86
CA ALA A 142 -0.90 17.17 5.59
C ALA A 142 -2.12 17.88 4.97
N LEU A 143 -3.34 17.31 5.13
CA LEU A 143 -4.59 17.96 4.76
C LEU A 143 -4.87 19.21 5.58
N ALA A 144 -4.62 19.17 6.89
CA ALA A 144 -4.85 20.32 7.79
C ALA A 144 -3.94 21.51 7.44
N HIS A 145 -2.72 21.23 6.96
CA HIS A 145 -1.75 22.24 6.53
C HIS A 145 -1.84 22.61 5.04
N GLY A 146 -2.84 22.11 4.32
CA GLY A 146 -3.09 22.48 2.92
C GLY A 146 -2.12 21.90 1.89
N LEU A 147 -1.27 20.94 2.28
CA LEU A 147 -0.31 20.27 1.37
C LEU A 147 -1.02 19.36 0.36
N VAL A 148 -2.20 18.85 0.69
CA VAL A 148 -3.00 17.98 -0.17
C VAL A 148 -4.45 18.46 -0.23
N ASN A 149 -5.10 18.17 -1.35
CA ASN A 149 -6.50 18.52 -1.54
C ASN A 149 -7.43 17.44 -0.96
N LYS A 150 -8.59 17.86 -0.47
CA LYS A 150 -9.67 16.95 -0.08
C LYS A 150 -10.19 16.21 -1.31
N ASP A 151 -10.50 14.93 -1.14
CA ASP A 151 -11.20 14.18 -2.17
C ASP A 151 -12.65 14.61 -2.29
N ASP A 152 -13.13 14.69 -3.51
CA ASP A 152 -14.55 14.77 -3.80
C ASP A 152 -15.18 13.38 -3.67
N ILE A 153 -16.08 13.22 -2.69
CA ILE A 153 -16.79 11.96 -2.43
C ILE A 153 -17.70 11.57 -3.61
N ASP A 154 -18.25 12.56 -4.30
CA ASP A 154 -19.19 12.35 -5.41
C ASP A 154 -18.48 12.13 -6.75
N HIS A 155 -17.17 12.36 -6.81
CA HIS A 155 -16.39 12.08 -8.02
C HIS A 155 -16.49 10.60 -8.41
N LEU A 156 -16.80 10.31 -9.67
CA LEU A 156 -17.00 8.92 -10.17
C LEU A 156 -15.78 8.03 -10.01
N GLY A 157 -14.58 8.58 -9.87
CA GLY A 157 -13.37 7.82 -9.52
C GLY A 157 -13.38 7.29 -8.09
N ASN A 158 -14.08 7.95 -7.16
CA ASN A 158 -14.21 7.57 -5.75
C ASN A 158 -15.49 6.78 -5.48
N ARG A 159 -16.50 6.96 -6.32
CA ARG A 159 -17.80 6.31 -6.18
C ARG A 159 -17.87 5.05 -7.04
N ARG A 160 -18.03 3.91 -6.37
CA ARG A 160 -18.16 2.62 -7.06
C ARG A 160 -19.57 2.45 -7.61
N LEU A 161 -19.66 2.14 -8.89
CA LEU A 161 -20.91 1.71 -9.54
C LEU A 161 -21.04 0.18 -9.45
N ARG A 162 -22.25 -0.28 -9.12
CA ARG A 162 -22.59 -1.71 -9.16
C ARG A 162 -23.05 -2.09 -10.56
N CYS A 163 -22.33 -3.00 -11.20
CA CYS A 163 -22.69 -3.54 -12.50
C CYS A 163 -23.77 -4.61 -12.38
N VAL A 164 -24.44 -4.91 -13.51
CA VAL A 164 -25.52 -5.90 -13.59
C VAL A 164 -25.10 -7.27 -13.05
N GLY A 165 -23.88 -7.73 -13.35
CA GLY A 165 -23.36 -9.00 -12.84
C GLY A 165 -23.31 -9.07 -11.33
N GLU A 166 -22.89 -7.99 -10.66
CA GLU A 166 -22.85 -7.91 -9.19
C GLU A 166 -24.26 -7.89 -8.59
N LEU A 167 -25.18 -7.18 -9.21
CA LEU A 167 -26.58 -7.15 -8.77
C LEU A 167 -27.25 -8.53 -8.90
N LEU A 168 -27.04 -9.23 -10.01
CA LEU A 168 -27.52 -10.61 -10.21
C LEU A 168 -26.88 -11.56 -9.21
N GLN A 169 -25.56 -11.49 -9.00
CA GLN A 169 -24.86 -12.30 -8.00
C GLN A 169 -25.48 -12.15 -6.61
N ASN A 170 -25.79 -10.92 -6.20
CA ASN A 170 -26.41 -10.66 -4.92
C ASN A 170 -27.82 -11.28 -4.82
N GLN A 171 -28.62 -11.21 -5.89
CA GLN A 171 -29.95 -11.83 -5.91
C GLN A 171 -29.86 -13.35 -5.86
N PHE A 172 -28.97 -13.97 -6.62
CA PHE A 172 -28.71 -15.40 -6.53
C PHE A 172 -28.26 -15.84 -5.14
N ARG A 173 -27.35 -15.08 -4.52
CA ARG A 173 -26.88 -15.35 -3.15
C ARG A 173 -28.03 -15.38 -2.14
N ILE A 174 -28.95 -14.40 -2.23
CA ILE A 174 -30.14 -14.35 -1.37
C ILE A 174 -31.06 -15.55 -1.65
N GLY A 175 -31.29 -15.88 -2.93
CA GLY A 175 -32.10 -17.03 -3.34
C GLY A 175 -31.53 -18.35 -2.81
N PHE A 176 -30.23 -18.59 -2.99
CA PHE A 176 -29.57 -19.80 -2.51
C PHE A 176 -29.56 -19.91 -0.99
N SER A 177 -29.37 -18.81 -0.28
CA SER A 177 -29.44 -18.82 1.18
C SER A 177 -30.85 -19.18 1.70
N ARG A 178 -31.90 -18.70 1.02
CA ARG A 178 -33.28 -19.07 1.35
C ARG A 178 -33.55 -20.56 1.06
N MET A 179 -33.10 -21.05 -0.09
CA MET A 179 -33.22 -22.44 -0.45
C MET A 179 -32.48 -23.36 0.52
N GLU A 180 -31.26 -23.04 0.88
CA GLU A 180 -30.47 -23.78 1.90
C GLU A 180 -31.21 -23.86 3.23
N ARG A 181 -31.77 -22.75 3.68
CA ARG A 181 -32.58 -22.72 4.92
C ARG A 181 -33.77 -23.65 4.85
N VAL A 182 -34.56 -23.61 3.76
CA VAL A 182 -35.72 -24.49 3.58
C VAL A 182 -35.32 -25.96 3.55
N ILE A 183 -34.21 -26.30 2.88
CA ILE A 183 -33.72 -27.70 2.83
C ILE A 183 -33.29 -28.16 4.22
N ARG A 184 -32.60 -27.31 4.96
CA ARG A 184 -32.14 -27.60 6.33
C ARG A 184 -33.33 -27.82 7.29
N ASP A 185 -34.33 -26.95 7.21
CA ASP A 185 -35.54 -27.06 8.03
C ASP A 185 -36.34 -28.38 7.69
N ARG A 186 -36.45 -28.72 6.40
CA ARG A 186 -37.11 -29.99 5.99
C ARG A 186 -36.34 -31.24 6.48
N LYS A 187 -34.99 -31.21 6.41
CA LYS A 187 -34.16 -32.31 6.96
C LYS A 187 -34.33 -32.46 8.47
N SER A 188 -34.46 -31.37 9.21
CA SER A 188 -34.64 -31.39 10.66
C SER A 188 -36.02 -31.96 11.06
N VAL A 189 -37.04 -31.63 10.27
CA VAL A 189 -38.42 -32.18 10.48
C VAL A 189 -38.50 -33.66 10.09
N GLY A 190 -37.85 -34.09 9.00
CA GLY A 190 -37.76 -35.49 8.62
C GLY A 190 -37.08 -36.38 9.63
N ARG A 191 -36.05 -35.90 10.32
CA ARG A 191 -35.38 -36.62 11.42
C ARG A 191 -36.25 -36.83 12.66
N LYS A 192 -37.20 -35.92 12.95
CA LYS A 192 -38.12 -36.03 14.09
C LYS A 192 -39.30 -37.00 13.86
N ARG A 193 -39.51 -37.48 12.62
CA ARG A 193 -40.59 -38.42 12.29
C ARG A 193 -40.18 -39.90 12.26
N VAL A 194 -38.93 -40.20 12.58
CA VAL A 194 -38.36 -41.58 12.54
C VAL A 194 -38.12 -42.13 13.96
N PHE A 195 -38.76 -41.52 14.98
CA PHE A 195 -38.81 -42.06 16.36
C PHE A 195 -40.25 -42.13 16.80
#